data_9b842a72d6fd184e1dd721eefaf745dc
#
_entry.id   9b842a72d6fd184e1dd721eefaf745dc
#
_cell.length_a   1.000
_cell.length_b   1.000
_cell.length_c   1.000
_cell.angle_alpha   90.00
_cell.angle_beta   90.00
_cell.angle_gamma   90.00
#
_symmetry.space_group_name_H-M   'P 1'
#
loop_
_entity.id
_entity.type
_entity.pdbx_description
1 polymer ?
#
loop_
_entity_poly.entity_id
_entity_poly.type
_entity_poly.pdbx_seq_one_letter_code
_entity_poly.pdbx_strand_id
1 'polypeptide(L)'
;MSAFAKRNLKVFFRDRTAVFFSLLAVFIIIGLYALFLGDVWVKSLGNLPGARYLMDSWIIAGLLAVTSITTTMGAFGTMVEDKVRKISKDFSASPLRRSSIVGGYTISSFIIGVIMSLVTLALAEVYVVAFGGEFLSLNFFIKVVGLILLSTFTNTSIVLFITSLLKSASAFATASTIIGTVIGFLTGIYLPVGELPAGVQWIVKLFPVSHAAVLLRQEIMAKPLAETFAGVPQSIVDDFKDTMGVTFRFGDGVFAPEGSVIVLLATALLFYALSLFIISRKKAR
;
A
#
# COMPACT_ATOMS: atom_id res chain seq x y z
N MET A 1 21.96 -14.86 -4.39
CA MET A 1 20.82 -13.95 -4.13
C MET A 1 19.53 -14.42 -4.81
N SER A 2 19.53 -14.68 -6.13
CA SER A 2 18.32 -15.13 -6.86
C SER A 2 17.73 -16.45 -6.37
N ALA A 3 18.55 -17.48 -6.13
CA ALA A 3 18.08 -18.77 -5.62
C ALA A 3 17.40 -18.65 -4.24
N PHE A 4 17.93 -17.80 -3.36
CA PHE A 4 17.37 -17.54 -2.04
C PHE A 4 16.03 -16.80 -2.12
N ALA A 5 15.93 -15.77 -2.97
CA ALA A 5 14.67 -15.10 -3.23
C ALA A 5 13.62 -16.06 -3.82
N LYS A 6 14.02 -16.93 -4.76
CA LYS A 6 13.11 -17.96 -5.33
C LYS A 6 12.61 -18.95 -4.25
N ARG A 7 13.47 -19.33 -3.29
CA ARG A 7 13.04 -20.15 -2.14
C ARG A 7 11.94 -19.43 -1.34
N ASN A 8 12.15 -18.15 -0.99
CA ASN A 8 11.20 -17.40 -0.18
C ASN A 8 9.86 -17.18 -0.91
N LEU A 9 9.91 -16.90 -2.22
CA LEU A 9 8.69 -16.86 -3.05
C LEU A 9 7.91 -18.17 -2.99
N LYS A 10 8.63 -19.31 -3.17
CA LYS A 10 7.98 -20.64 -3.09
C LYS A 10 7.41 -20.92 -1.69
N VAL A 11 8.10 -20.53 -0.61
CA VAL A 11 7.61 -20.70 0.76
C VAL A 11 6.31 -19.92 0.94
N PHE A 12 6.27 -18.63 0.54
CA PHE A 12 5.08 -17.79 0.67
C PHE A 12 3.89 -18.34 -0.14
N PHE A 13 4.07 -18.57 -1.44
CA PHE A 13 2.97 -19.00 -2.31
C PHE A 13 2.53 -20.47 -2.12
N ARG A 14 3.36 -21.29 -1.47
CA ARG A 14 2.98 -22.66 -1.06
C ARG A 14 2.06 -22.66 0.15
N ASP A 15 2.17 -21.66 1.02
CA ASP A 15 1.27 -21.46 2.14
C ASP A 15 -0.01 -20.74 1.66
N ARG A 16 -0.99 -21.53 1.21
CA ARG A 16 -2.28 -21.03 0.72
C ARG A 16 -3.02 -20.20 1.77
N THR A 17 -2.84 -20.54 3.04
CA THR A 17 -3.44 -19.83 4.18
C THR A 17 -2.84 -18.44 4.31
N ALA A 18 -1.52 -18.32 4.27
CA ALA A 18 -0.85 -17.02 4.30
C ALA A 18 -1.25 -16.12 3.11
N VAL A 19 -1.32 -16.68 1.90
CA VAL A 19 -1.78 -15.96 0.69
C VAL A 19 -3.23 -15.48 0.86
N PHE A 20 -4.14 -16.35 1.29
CA PHE A 20 -5.54 -15.99 1.51
C PHE A 20 -5.69 -14.88 2.56
N PHE A 21 -5.07 -15.04 3.73
CA PHE A 21 -5.16 -14.04 4.80
C PHE A 21 -4.48 -12.71 4.44
N SER A 22 -3.49 -12.71 3.55
CA SER A 22 -2.88 -11.47 3.06
C SER A 22 -3.81 -10.66 2.15
N LEU A 23 -4.81 -11.30 1.51
CA LEU A 23 -5.87 -10.66 0.72
C LEU A 23 -7.19 -10.51 1.50
N LEU A 24 -7.27 -10.98 2.73
CA LEU A 24 -8.54 -10.97 3.48
C LEU A 24 -9.10 -9.56 3.64
N ALA A 25 -8.26 -8.58 3.92
CA ALA A 25 -8.68 -7.18 4.01
C ALA A 25 -9.27 -6.67 2.68
N VAL A 26 -8.69 -7.10 1.55
CA VAL A 26 -9.20 -6.78 0.21
C VAL A 26 -10.61 -7.35 0.03
N PHE A 27 -10.80 -8.63 0.33
CA PHE A 27 -12.11 -9.28 0.21
C PHE A 27 -13.16 -8.67 1.13
N ILE A 28 -12.78 -8.33 2.37
CA ILE A 28 -13.70 -7.70 3.33
C ILE A 28 -14.12 -6.32 2.81
N ILE A 29 -13.18 -5.48 2.39
CA ILE A 29 -13.47 -4.12 1.95
C ILE A 29 -14.30 -4.14 0.66
N ILE A 30 -13.90 -4.90 -0.35
CA ILE A 30 -14.68 -5.04 -1.58
C ILE A 30 -16.09 -5.59 -1.25
N GLY A 31 -16.18 -6.60 -0.39
CA GLY A 31 -17.46 -7.17 0.03
C GLY A 31 -18.36 -6.15 0.73
N LEU A 32 -17.84 -5.35 1.66
CA LEU A 32 -18.62 -4.31 2.34
C LEU A 32 -19.10 -3.21 1.36
N TYR A 33 -18.26 -2.83 0.39
CA TYR A 33 -18.64 -1.87 -0.63
C TYR A 33 -19.68 -2.43 -1.60
N ALA A 34 -19.54 -3.68 -1.99
CA ALA A 34 -20.53 -4.36 -2.83
C ALA A 34 -21.88 -4.49 -2.12
N LEU A 35 -21.89 -4.76 -0.81
CA LEU A 35 -23.11 -5.04 -0.06
C LEU A 35 -23.89 -3.78 0.34
N PHE A 36 -23.21 -2.70 0.77
CA PHE A 36 -23.90 -1.52 1.27
C PHE A 36 -23.10 -0.21 1.28
N LEU A 37 -21.77 -0.22 1.50
CA LEU A 37 -21.01 1.02 1.65
C LEU A 37 -20.98 1.84 0.35
N GLY A 38 -20.94 1.18 -0.81
CA GLY A 38 -21.02 1.86 -2.09
C GLY A 38 -22.31 2.71 -2.21
N ASP A 39 -23.44 2.16 -1.81
CA ASP A 39 -24.73 2.87 -1.86
C ASP A 39 -24.82 4.02 -0.84
N VAL A 40 -24.18 3.87 0.34
CA VAL A 40 -24.10 4.94 1.33
C VAL A 40 -23.35 6.15 0.75
N TRP A 41 -22.22 5.92 0.10
CA TRP A 41 -21.44 7.00 -0.50
C TRP A 41 -22.11 7.63 -1.71
N VAL A 42 -22.81 6.86 -2.54
CA VAL A 42 -23.63 7.40 -3.65
C VAL A 42 -24.70 8.35 -3.12
N LYS A 43 -25.39 7.97 -2.06
CA LYS A 43 -26.41 8.82 -1.42
C LYS A 43 -25.81 10.10 -0.83
N SER A 44 -24.62 10.04 -0.24
CA SER A 44 -23.94 11.22 0.31
C SER A 44 -23.56 12.24 -0.76
N LEU A 45 -23.37 11.80 -2.01
CA LEU A 45 -23.13 12.66 -3.17
C LEU A 45 -24.42 13.09 -3.88
N GLY A 46 -25.60 12.94 -3.26
CA GLY A 46 -26.87 13.37 -3.83
C GLY A 46 -27.31 12.59 -5.08
N ASN A 47 -26.84 11.33 -5.23
CA ASN A 47 -27.11 10.46 -6.38
C ASN A 47 -26.65 11.08 -7.72
N LEU A 48 -25.55 11.81 -7.74
CA LEU A 48 -24.96 12.33 -8.97
C LEU A 48 -24.69 11.19 -9.98
N PRO A 49 -24.90 11.41 -11.29
CA PRO A 49 -24.52 10.44 -12.30
C PRO A 49 -23.02 10.10 -12.20
N GLY A 50 -22.68 8.81 -12.22
CA GLY A 50 -21.28 8.37 -12.08
C GLY A 50 -20.75 8.31 -10.65
N ALA A 51 -21.51 8.75 -9.62
CA ALA A 51 -21.06 8.76 -8.22
C ALA A 51 -20.59 7.38 -7.73
N ARG A 52 -21.23 6.28 -8.19
CA ARG A 52 -20.81 4.91 -7.85
C ARG A 52 -19.41 4.61 -8.37
N TYR A 53 -19.17 4.84 -9.65
CA TYR A 53 -17.89 4.62 -10.29
C TYR A 53 -16.77 5.47 -9.64
N LEU A 54 -17.10 6.74 -9.30
CA LEU A 54 -16.19 7.63 -8.61
C LEU A 54 -15.77 7.10 -7.23
N MET A 55 -16.74 6.66 -6.42
CA MET A 55 -16.47 6.18 -5.06
C MET A 55 -15.82 4.81 -5.03
N ASP A 56 -16.20 3.92 -5.97
CA ASP A 56 -15.52 2.64 -6.14
C ASP A 56 -14.05 2.84 -6.55
N SER A 57 -13.76 3.80 -7.43
CA SER A 57 -12.40 4.17 -7.81
C SER A 57 -11.59 4.73 -6.63
N TRP A 58 -12.23 5.54 -5.78
CA TRP A 58 -11.60 6.08 -4.57
C TRP A 58 -11.15 5.00 -3.58
N ILE A 59 -12.04 4.03 -3.30
CA ILE A 59 -11.73 2.95 -2.36
C ILE A 59 -10.63 2.04 -2.90
N ILE A 60 -10.66 1.73 -4.19
CA ILE A 60 -9.67 0.87 -4.85
C ILE A 60 -8.27 1.47 -4.76
N ALA A 61 -8.13 2.77 -5.01
CA ALA A 61 -6.85 3.44 -4.87
C ALA A 61 -6.28 3.33 -3.44
N GLY A 62 -7.13 3.56 -2.43
CA GLY A 62 -6.75 3.36 -1.02
C GLY A 62 -6.41 1.90 -0.71
N LEU A 63 -7.18 0.96 -1.25
CA LEU A 63 -6.97 -0.47 -1.05
C LEU A 63 -5.63 -0.95 -1.61
N LEU A 64 -5.22 -0.46 -2.78
CA LEU A 64 -3.91 -0.77 -3.36
C LEU A 64 -2.77 -0.26 -2.49
N ALA A 65 -2.88 0.95 -1.93
CA ALA A 65 -1.89 1.50 -1.02
C ALA A 65 -1.77 0.65 0.26
N VAL A 66 -2.89 0.24 0.86
CA VAL A 66 -2.93 -0.65 2.03
C VAL A 66 -2.34 -2.02 1.70
N THR A 67 -2.75 -2.62 0.58
CA THR A 67 -2.28 -3.94 0.17
C THR A 67 -0.77 -3.98 0.01
N SER A 68 -0.17 -2.94 -0.58
CA SER A 68 1.28 -2.90 -0.82
C SER A 68 2.10 -3.00 0.47
N ILE A 69 1.66 -2.43 1.59
CA ILE A 69 2.37 -2.52 2.87
C ILE A 69 2.01 -3.79 3.63
N THR A 70 0.75 -4.17 3.68
CA THR A 70 0.30 -5.34 4.47
C THR A 70 0.85 -6.65 3.89
N THR A 71 0.84 -6.81 2.57
CA THR A 71 1.42 -8.00 1.92
C THR A 71 2.94 -8.04 2.03
N THR A 72 3.62 -6.89 1.93
CA THR A 72 5.06 -6.80 2.17
C THR A 72 5.39 -7.18 3.61
N MET A 73 4.60 -6.73 4.59
CA MET A 73 4.75 -7.13 6.00
C MET A 73 4.58 -8.63 6.16
N GLY A 74 3.54 -9.23 5.58
CA GLY A 74 3.32 -10.68 5.58
C GLY A 74 4.49 -11.45 4.97
N ALA A 75 5.05 -10.97 3.86
CA ALA A 75 6.19 -11.59 3.19
C ALA A 75 7.47 -11.59 4.07
N PHE A 76 7.71 -10.52 4.84
CA PHE A 76 8.80 -10.48 5.82
C PHE A 76 8.58 -11.40 7.02
N GLY A 77 7.37 -11.90 7.24
CA GLY A 77 7.08 -12.94 8.21
C GLY A 77 7.98 -14.17 8.04
N THR A 78 8.29 -14.56 6.80
CA THR A 78 9.22 -15.65 6.51
C THR A 78 10.62 -15.38 7.10
N MET A 79 11.12 -14.14 7.03
CA MET A 79 12.42 -13.79 7.65
C MET A 79 12.39 -13.93 9.17
N VAL A 80 11.29 -13.56 9.79
CA VAL A 80 11.10 -13.66 11.25
C VAL A 80 10.98 -15.12 11.66
N GLU A 81 10.23 -15.91 10.93
CA GLU A 81 10.04 -17.34 11.18
C GLU A 81 11.35 -18.12 11.03
N ASP A 82 12.13 -17.86 9.99
CA ASP A 82 13.45 -18.46 9.80
C ASP A 82 14.41 -18.13 10.98
N LYS A 83 14.28 -16.92 11.58
CA LYS A 83 15.04 -16.57 12.80
C LYS A 83 14.58 -17.38 14.01
N VAL A 84 13.28 -17.49 14.24
CA VAL A 84 12.69 -18.21 15.39
C VAL A 84 12.99 -19.69 15.32
N ARG A 85 12.85 -20.29 14.16
CA ARG A 85 13.18 -21.71 13.90
C ARG A 85 14.69 -21.99 13.83
N LYS A 86 15.54 -20.97 14.01
CA LYS A 86 17.01 -21.06 13.93
C LYS A 86 17.56 -21.43 12.54
N ILE A 87 16.71 -21.54 11.51
CA ILE A 87 17.11 -21.80 10.10
C ILE A 87 18.09 -20.74 9.60
N SER A 88 17.97 -19.51 10.11
CA SER A 88 18.93 -18.43 9.82
C SER A 88 20.37 -18.75 10.21
N LYS A 89 20.62 -19.69 11.17
CA LYS A 89 21.95 -20.16 11.54
C LYS A 89 22.56 -21.01 10.43
N ASP A 90 21.76 -21.87 9.79
CA ASP A 90 22.22 -22.74 8.69
C ASP A 90 22.62 -21.88 7.49
N PHE A 91 21.85 -20.80 7.20
CA PHE A 91 22.24 -19.84 6.17
C PHE A 91 23.52 -19.08 6.51
N SER A 92 23.73 -18.78 7.80
CA SER A 92 24.94 -18.09 8.26
C SER A 92 26.19 -19.00 8.26
N ALA A 93 26.00 -20.30 8.37
CA ALA A 93 27.07 -21.31 8.25
C ALA A 93 27.38 -21.65 6.78
N SER A 94 26.53 -21.30 5.83
CA SER A 94 26.77 -21.52 4.41
C SER A 94 27.72 -20.46 3.82
N PRO A 95 28.35 -20.70 2.66
CA PRO A 95 29.24 -19.74 2.00
C PRO A 95 28.54 -18.49 1.45
N LEU A 96 27.23 -18.31 1.74
CA LEU A 96 26.47 -17.16 1.29
C LEU A 96 26.87 -15.90 2.06
N ARG A 97 27.08 -14.81 1.32
CA ARG A 97 27.29 -13.49 1.94
C ARG A 97 26.00 -13.04 2.64
N ARG A 98 26.11 -12.48 3.84
CA ARG A 98 24.93 -11.97 4.60
C ARG A 98 24.11 -10.95 3.82
N SER A 99 24.76 -10.09 3.02
CA SER A 99 24.09 -9.17 2.11
C SER A 99 23.21 -9.90 1.08
N SER A 100 23.63 -11.09 0.62
CA SER A 100 22.83 -11.91 -0.30
C SER A 100 21.61 -12.52 0.39
N ILE A 101 21.70 -12.85 1.68
CA ILE A 101 20.56 -13.36 2.46
C ILE A 101 19.54 -12.24 2.67
N VAL A 102 19.97 -11.07 3.18
CA VAL A 102 19.09 -9.92 3.39
C VAL A 102 18.48 -9.45 2.06
N GLY A 103 19.31 -9.30 1.03
CA GLY A 103 18.84 -8.95 -0.31
C GLY A 103 17.84 -9.95 -0.88
N GLY A 104 18.00 -11.24 -0.58
CA GLY A 104 17.05 -12.27 -0.97
C GLY A 104 15.69 -12.13 -0.28
N TYR A 105 15.64 -11.83 1.02
CA TYR A 105 14.38 -11.51 1.71
C TYR A 105 13.75 -10.23 1.16
N THR A 106 14.54 -9.18 0.95
CA THR A 106 14.05 -7.90 0.42
C THR A 106 13.44 -8.06 -0.97
N ILE A 107 14.16 -8.72 -1.89
CA ILE A 107 13.69 -8.95 -3.27
C ILE A 107 12.43 -9.82 -3.28
N SER A 108 12.41 -10.92 -2.49
CA SER A 108 11.23 -11.77 -2.43
C SER A 108 10.01 -11.02 -1.88
N SER A 109 10.18 -10.22 -0.82
CA SER A 109 9.08 -9.44 -0.24
C SER A 109 8.58 -8.35 -1.19
N PHE A 110 9.48 -7.70 -1.94
CA PHE A 110 9.10 -6.77 -2.99
C PHE A 110 8.26 -7.45 -4.09
N ILE A 111 8.75 -8.60 -4.61
CA ILE A 111 8.04 -9.34 -5.67
C ILE A 111 6.68 -9.83 -5.16
N ILE A 112 6.60 -10.35 -3.93
CA ILE A 112 5.33 -10.78 -3.32
C ILE A 112 4.38 -9.58 -3.22
N GLY A 113 4.84 -8.45 -2.69
CA GLY A 113 4.03 -7.24 -2.57
C GLY A 113 3.50 -6.76 -3.93
N VAL A 114 4.33 -6.76 -4.98
CA VAL A 114 3.91 -6.40 -6.34
C VAL A 114 2.87 -7.37 -6.87
N ILE A 115 3.12 -8.69 -6.80
CA ILE A 115 2.17 -9.70 -7.29
C ILE A 115 0.82 -9.57 -6.57
N MET A 116 0.83 -9.44 -5.24
CA MET A 116 -0.41 -9.34 -4.47
C MET A 116 -1.15 -8.02 -4.74
N SER A 117 -0.44 -6.91 -4.96
CA SER A 117 -1.07 -5.65 -5.38
C SER A 117 -1.65 -5.72 -6.79
N LEU A 118 -1.00 -6.42 -7.72
CA LEU A 118 -1.55 -6.66 -9.06
C LEU A 118 -2.79 -7.58 -9.02
N VAL A 119 -2.79 -8.61 -8.16
CA VAL A 119 -3.98 -9.43 -7.92
C VAL A 119 -5.11 -8.59 -7.34
N THR A 120 -4.81 -7.70 -6.38
CA THR A 120 -5.80 -6.77 -5.83
C THR A 120 -6.33 -5.83 -6.92
N LEU A 121 -5.47 -5.29 -7.77
CA LEU A 121 -5.89 -4.44 -8.89
C LEU A 121 -6.84 -5.22 -9.83
N ALA A 122 -6.49 -6.45 -10.20
CA ALA A 122 -7.34 -7.27 -11.07
C ALA A 122 -8.72 -7.57 -10.45
N LEU A 123 -8.76 -7.90 -9.14
CA LEU A 123 -10.03 -8.10 -8.43
C LEU A 123 -10.85 -6.81 -8.36
N ALA A 124 -10.19 -5.68 -8.15
CA ALA A 124 -10.80 -4.37 -8.08
C ALA A 124 -11.38 -3.93 -9.43
N GLU A 125 -10.66 -4.14 -10.52
CA GLU A 125 -11.15 -3.86 -11.88
C GLU A 125 -12.40 -4.69 -12.22
N VAL A 126 -12.38 -5.99 -11.89
CA VAL A 126 -13.56 -6.85 -12.07
C VAL A 126 -14.75 -6.33 -11.26
N TYR A 127 -14.51 -5.87 -10.03
CA TYR A 127 -15.54 -5.29 -9.17
C TYR A 127 -16.11 -3.99 -9.79
N VAL A 128 -15.26 -3.05 -10.21
CA VAL A 128 -15.70 -1.77 -10.82
C VAL A 128 -16.60 -2.01 -12.03
N VAL A 129 -16.17 -2.90 -12.93
CA VAL A 129 -16.95 -3.21 -14.13
C VAL A 129 -18.27 -3.89 -13.80
N ALA A 130 -18.30 -4.79 -12.79
CA ALA A 130 -19.51 -5.45 -12.34
C ALA A 130 -20.56 -4.46 -11.78
N PHE A 131 -20.11 -3.30 -11.26
CA PHE A 131 -20.98 -2.24 -10.72
C PHE A 131 -21.18 -1.05 -11.67
N GLY A 132 -20.90 -1.23 -12.98
CA GLY A 132 -21.20 -0.26 -14.03
C GLY A 132 -20.11 0.76 -14.30
N GLY A 133 -18.92 0.59 -13.74
CA GLY A 133 -17.73 1.36 -14.14
C GLY A 133 -17.05 0.77 -15.38
N GLU A 134 -15.92 1.32 -15.73
CA GLU A 134 -15.13 0.91 -16.89
C GLU A 134 -13.73 0.45 -16.48
N PHE A 135 -13.12 -0.42 -17.31
CA PHE A 135 -11.72 -0.78 -17.14
C PHE A 135 -10.80 0.44 -17.30
N LEU A 136 -9.71 0.45 -16.53
CA LEU A 136 -8.65 1.44 -16.72
C LEU A 136 -8.12 1.37 -18.16
N SER A 137 -8.02 2.52 -18.81
CA SER A 137 -7.35 2.57 -20.12
C SER A 137 -5.88 2.17 -19.97
N LEU A 138 -5.27 1.68 -21.05
CA LEU A 138 -3.89 1.19 -21.04
C LEU A 138 -2.90 2.23 -20.46
N ASN A 139 -3.10 3.51 -20.74
CA ASN A 139 -2.23 4.56 -20.24
C ASN A 139 -2.34 4.70 -18.70
N PHE A 140 -3.56 4.75 -18.16
CA PHE A 140 -3.78 4.79 -16.71
C PHE A 140 -3.30 3.50 -16.04
N PHE A 141 -3.55 2.34 -16.65
CA PHE A 141 -3.08 1.05 -16.13
C PHE A 141 -1.55 1.01 -15.98
N ILE A 142 -0.79 1.46 -16.99
CA ILE A 142 0.68 1.51 -16.92
C ILE A 142 1.15 2.42 -15.78
N LYS A 143 0.52 3.59 -15.61
CA LYS A 143 0.85 4.51 -14.52
C LYS A 143 0.53 3.91 -13.15
N VAL A 144 -0.63 3.28 -12.99
CA VAL A 144 -1.02 2.60 -11.74
C VAL A 144 -0.04 1.47 -11.41
N VAL A 145 0.38 0.67 -12.40
CA VAL A 145 1.42 -0.35 -12.19
C VAL A 145 2.74 0.28 -11.76
N GLY A 146 3.15 1.39 -12.37
CA GLY A 146 4.32 2.15 -11.96
C GLY A 146 4.23 2.64 -10.50
N LEU A 147 3.07 3.13 -10.08
CA LEU A 147 2.81 3.55 -8.71
C LEU A 147 2.78 2.37 -7.72
N ILE A 148 2.26 1.22 -8.12
CA ILE A 148 2.32 -0.02 -7.34
C ILE A 148 3.79 -0.43 -7.11
N LEU A 149 4.63 -0.38 -8.14
CA LEU A 149 6.06 -0.69 -8.01
C LEU A 149 6.75 0.28 -7.04
N LEU A 150 6.51 1.58 -7.18
CA LEU A 150 7.08 2.61 -6.32
C LEU A 150 6.61 2.46 -4.86
N SER A 151 5.30 2.32 -4.65
CA SER A 151 4.72 2.13 -3.32
C SER A 151 5.26 0.87 -2.64
N THR A 152 5.28 -0.26 -3.35
CA THR A 152 5.80 -1.52 -2.83
C THR A 152 7.30 -1.44 -2.52
N PHE A 153 8.09 -0.74 -3.34
CA PHE A 153 9.51 -0.51 -3.07
C PHE A 153 9.73 0.29 -1.79
N THR A 154 8.97 1.37 -1.61
CA THR A 154 8.99 2.19 -0.39
C THR A 154 8.59 1.37 0.83
N ASN A 155 7.48 0.65 0.75
CA ASN A 155 6.99 -0.18 1.84
C ASN A 155 7.93 -1.34 2.18
N THR A 156 8.59 -1.95 1.19
CA THR A 156 9.62 -2.96 1.40
C THR A 156 10.78 -2.41 2.25
N SER A 157 11.20 -1.17 1.99
CA SER A 157 12.28 -0.52 2.74
C SER A 157 11.84 -0.19 4.18
N ILE A 158 10.63 0.32 4.37
CA ILE A 158 10.06 0.60 5.70
C ILE A 158 9.95 -0.71 6.51
N VAL A 159 9.37 -1.75 5.93
CA VAL A 159 9.14 -3.03 6.62
C VAL A 159 10.47 -3.74 6.92
N LEU A 160 11.45 -3.68 6.02
CA LEU A 160 12.81 -4.18 6.29
C LEU A 160 13.40 -3.48 7.52
N PHE A 161 13.26 -2.15 7.62
CA PHE A 161 13.74 -1.39 8.76
C PHE A 161 13.05 -1.84 10.05
N ILE A 162 11.73 -1.89 10.08
CA ILE A 162 10.96 -2.36 11.24
C ILE A 162 11.40 -3.77 11.64
N THR A 163 11.45 -4.71 10.70
CA THR A 163 11.85 -6.09 10.94
C THR A 163 13.29 -6.21 11.45
N SER A 164 14.18 -5.29 11.02
CA SER A 164 15.56 -5.25 11.49
C SER A 164 15.67 -4.89 12.97
N LEU A 165 14.74 -4.11 13.51
CA LEU A 165 14.68 -3.73 14.92
C LEU A 165 14.09 -4.82 15.81
N LEU A 166 13.15 -5.61 15.28
CA LEU A 166 12.40 -6.59 16.05
C LEU A 166 13.23 -7.85 16.34
N LYS A 167 13.10 -8.35 17.57
CA LYS A 167 13.89 -9.49 18.07
C LYS A 167 13.08 -10.79 18.21
N SER A 168 11.75 -10.71 18.24
CA SER A 168 10.88 -11.87 18.46
C SER A 168 9.71 -11.91 17.47
N ALA A 169 9.15 -13.09 17.24
CA ALA A 169 7.94 -13.28 16.44
C ALA A 169 6.74 -12.55 17.04
N SER A 170 6.61 -12.53 18.36
CA SER A 170 5.54 -11.82 19.06
C SER A 170 5.60 -10.31 18.80
N ALA A 171 6.79 -9.70 18.91
CA ALA A 171 6.97 -8.28 18.59
C ALA A 171 6.63 -7.97 17.13
N PHE A 172 7.00 -8.87 16.19
CA PHE A 172 6.64 -8.72 14.79
C PHE A 172 5.13 -8.85 14.56
N ALA A 173 4.47 -9.83 15.18
CA ALA A 173 3.02 -9.99 15.09
C ALA A 173 2.29 -8.76 15.64
N THR A 174 2.71 -8.23 16.79
CA THR A 174 2.15 -6.99 17.37
C THR A 174 2.34 -5.80 16.43
N ALA A 175 3.55 -5.60 15.88
CA ALA A 175 3.82 -4.54 14.91
C ALA A 175 2.96 -4.68 13.65
N SER A 176 2.79 -5.90 13.14
CA SER A 176 1.93 -6.19 11.98
C SER A 176 0.47 -5.83 12.25
N THR A 177 -0.04 -6.17 13.44
CA THR A 177 -1.41 -5.82 13.84
C THR A 177 -1.59 -4.31 13.95
N ILE A 178 -0.66 -3.61 14.61
CA ILE A 178 -0.71 -2.14 14.74
C ILE A 178 -0.69 -1.48 13.37
N ILE A 179 0.25 -1.86 12.50
CA ILE A 179 0.34 -1.32 11.14
C ILE A 179 -0.94 -1.62 10.38
N GLY A 180 -1.43 -2.85 10.39
CA GLY A 180 -2.66 -3.24 9.68
C GLY A 180 -3.89 -2.45 10.13
N THR A 181 -3.99 -2.12 11.42
CA THR A 181 -5.10 -1.33 11.96
C THR A 181 -4.99 0.15 11.61
N VAL A 182 -3.79 0.72 11.78
CA VAL A 182 -3.58 2.17 11.63
C VAL A 182 -3.51 2.59 10.16
N ILE A 183 -3.03 1.69 9.28
CA ILE A 183 -2.79 2.03 7.88
C ILE A 183 -4.05 2.47 7.13
N GLY A 184 -5.20 1.92 7.48
CA GLY A 184 -6.48 2.29 6.87
C GLY A 184 -6.89 3.74 7.18
N PHE A 185 -6.56 4.23 8.38
CA PHE A 185 -6.74 5.65 8.72
C PHE A 185 -5.71 6.52 8.02
N LEU A 186 -4.45 6.10 7.99
CA LEU A 186 -3.37 6.86 7.37
C LEU A 186 -3.53 6.98 5.84
N THR A 187 -4.12 5.99 5.19
CA THR A 187 -4.43 6.05 3.75
C THR A 187 -5.78 6.69 3.46
N GLY A 188 -6.57 7.00 4.49
CA GLY A 188 -7.91 7.57 4.34
C GLY A 188 -8.93 6.60 3.74
N ILE A 189 -8.71 5.27 3.85
CA ILE A 189 -9.64 4.28 3.29
C ILE A 189 -10.87 4.06 4.18
N TYR A 190 -10.73 4.23 5.51
CA TYR A 190 -11.85 4.10 6.45
C TYR A 190 -12.67 5.38 6.56
N LEU A 191 -11.98 6.52 6.54
CA LEU A 191 -12.59 7.85 6.58
C LEU A 191 -11.83 8.78 5.64
N PRO A 192 -12.52 9.66 4.89
CA PRO A 192 -11.86 10.68 4.09
C PRO A 192 -10.91 11.53 4.92
N VAL A 193 -9.76 11.90 4.35
CA VAL A 193 -8.71 12.63 5.08
C VAL A 193 -9.24 13.97 5.62
N GLY A 194 -10.09 14.65 4.87
CA GLY A 194 -10.67 15.93 5.27
C GLY A 194 -11.62 15.86 6.48
N GLU A 195 -12.20 14.68 6.76
CA GLU A 195 -13.08 14.46 7.91
C GLU A 195 -12.30 14.20 9.20
N LEU A 196 -10.98 14.02 9.12
CA LEU A 196 -10.14 13.76 10.29
C LEU A 196 -9.82 15.07 11.03
N PRO A 197 -9.59 15.04 12.36
CA PRO A 197 -9.10 16.20 13.09
C PRO A 197 -7.80 16.75 12.50
N ALA A 198 -7.61 18.08 12.51
CA ALA A 198 -6.47 18.74 11.86
C ALA A 198 -5.10 18.15 12.25
N GLY A 199 -4.89 17.79 13.52
CA GLY A 199 -3.65 17.14 13.96
C GLY A 199 -3.41 15.78 13.32
N VAL A 200 -4.48 14.99 13.08
CA VAL A 200 -4.42 13.69 12.41
C VAL A 200 -4.17 13.87 10.92
N GLN A 201 -4.80 14.87 10.28
CA GLN A 201 -4.53 15.22 8.88
C GLN A 201 -3.04 15.53 8.66
N TRP A 202 -2.37 16.23 9.59
CA TRP A 202 -0.94 16.49 9.51
C TRP A 202 -0.11 15.20 9.56
N ILE A 203 -0.46 14.26 10.45
CA ILE A 203 0.19 12.94 10.49
C ILE A 203 0.02 12.21 9.17
N VAL A 204 -1.21 12.18 8.63
CA VAL A 204 -1.52 11.57 7.32
C VAL A 204 -0.68 12.20 6.20
N LYS A 205 -0.63 13.54 6.14
CA LYS A 205 0.12 14.27 5.10
C LYS A 205 1.64 14.06 5.18
N LEU A 206 2.17 13.68 6.34
CA LEU A 206 3.61 13.38 6.52
C LEU A 206 3.93 11.90 6.30
N PHE A 207 2.91 11.02 6.31
CA PHE A 207 3.14 9.59 6.27
C PHE A 207 3.35 9.10 4.83
N PRO A 208 4.44 8.37 4.52
CA PRO A 208 4.77 8.04 3.13
C PRO A 208 3.71 7.22 2.40
N VAL A 209 3.06 6.26 3.07
CA VAL A 209 2.03 5.42 2.42
C VAL A 209 0.81 6.24 2.01
N SER A 210 0.52 7.35 2.69
CA SER A 210 -0.55 8.27 2.32
C SER A 210 -0.27 8.95 0.98
N HIS A 211 0.99 9.30 0.69
CA HIS A 211 1.39 9.83 -0.62
C HIS A 211 1.18 8.80 -1.74
N ALA A 212 1.41 7.51 -1.48
CA ALA A 212 1.08 6.46 -2.45
C ALA A 212 -0.44 6.40 -2.72
N ALA A 213 -1.27 6.51 -1.66
CA ALA A 213 -2.73 6.54 -1.80
C ALA A 213 -3.21 7.76 -2.62
N VAL A 214 -2.64 8.94 -2.37
CA VAL A 214 -2.93 10.17 -3.14
C VAL A 214 -2.60 9.99 -4.61
N LEU A 215 -1.39 9.52 -4.95
CA LEU A 215 -0.97 9.31 -6.33
C LEU A 215 -1.86 8.28 -7.05
N LEU A 216 -2.21 7.18 -6.38
CA LEU A 216 -3.12 6.18 -6.92
C LEU A 216 -4.53 6.75 -7.15
N ARG A 217 -5.05 7.58 -6.22
CA ARG A 217 -6.33 8.28 -6.39
C ARG A 217 -6.31 9.22 -7.57
N GLN A 218 -5.24 10.00 -7.75
CA GLN A 218 -5.11 10.92 -8.87
C GLN A 218 -5.21 10.22 -10.22
N GLU A 219 -4.62 9.04 -10.36
CA GLU A 219 -4.67 8.29 -11.62
C GLU A 219 -5.97 7.49 -11.79
N ILE A 220 -6.43 6.77 -10.76
CA ILE A 220 -7.59 5.89 -10.87
C ILE A 220 -8.90 6.70 -10.93
N MET A 221 -8.98 7.81 -10.21
CA MET A 221 -10.17 8.67 -10.17
C MET A 221 -10.21 9.73 -11.28
N ALA A 222 -9.17 9.88 -12.10
CA ALA A 222 -9.07 10.95 -13.10
C ALA A 222 -10.30 10.98 -14.04
N LYS A 223 -10.66 9.84 -14.62
CA LYS A 223 -11.82 9.72 -15.50
C LYS A 223 -13.15 9.89 -14.77
N PRO A 224 -13.46 9.10 -13.72
CA PRO A 224 -14.74 9.23 -13.03
C PRO A 224 -14.94 10.62 -12.38
N LEU A 225 -13.89 11.31 -11.94
CA LEU A 225 -13.98 12.71 -11.48
C LEU A 225 -14.43 13.64 -12.58
N ALA A 226 -13.84 13.55 -13.76
CA ALA A 226 -14.18 14.41 -14.89
C ALA A 226 -15.62 14.18 -15.36
N GLU A 227 -16.10 12.93 -15.34
CA GLU A 227 -17.47 12.57 -15.74
C GLU A 227 -18.52 12.99 -14.70
N THR A 228 -18.28 12.68 -13.41
CA THR A 228 -19.24 12.94 -12.32
C THR A 228 -19.40 14.44 -12.07
N PHE A 229 -18.32 15.21 -12.17
CA PHE A 229 -18.35 16.66 -11.92
C PHE A 229 -18.38 17.50 -13.21
N ALA A 230 -18.83 16.94 -14.34
CA ALA A 230 -18.98 17.69 -15.56
C ALA A 230 -19.96 18.87 -15.37
N GLY A 231 -19.50 20.11 -15.60
CA GLY A 231 -20.29 21.34 -15.42
C GLY A 231 -20.42 21.85 -13.98
N VAL A 232 -19.78 21.19 -13.02
CA VAL A 232 -19.75 21.67 -11.63
C VAL A 232 -18.61 22.72 -11.45
N PRO A 233 -18.82 23.79 -10.65
CA PRO A 233 -17.77 24.78 -10.38
C PRO A 233 -16.49 24.15 -9.83
N GLN A 234 -15.33 24.61 -10.33
CA GLN A 234 -14.02 24.04 -9.98
C GLN A 234 -13.74 24.07 -8.47
N SER A 235 -14.23 25.09 -7.75
CA SER A 235 -14.07 25.18 -6.29
C SER A 235 -14.68 23.99 -5.55
N ILE A 236 -15.86 23.52 -5.98
CA ILE A 236 -16.52 22.33 -5.39
C ILE A 236 -15.72 21.06 -5.69
N VAL A 237 -15.19 20.95 -6.90
CA VAL A 237 -14.35 19.82 -7.29
C VAL A 237 -13.05 19.79 -6.47
N ASP A 238 -12.45 20.94 -6.23
CA ASP A 238 -11.21 21.06 -5.45
C ASP A 238 -11.47 20.74 -3.96
N ASP A 239 -12.57 21.22 -3.37
CA ASP A 239 -12.99 20.87 -2.01
C ASP A 239 -13.23 19.36 -1.87
N PHE A 240 -13.89 18.75 -2.85
CA PHE A 240 -14.07 17.31 -2.90
C PHE A 240 -12.74 16.56 -2.94
N LYS A 241 -11.81 16.98 -3.82
CA LYS A 241 -10.47 16.36 -3.92
C LYS A 241 -9.67 16.44 -2.62
N ASP A 242 -9.73 17.59 -1.95
CA ASP A 242 -9.04 17.81 -0.68
C ASP A 242 -9.67 16.97 0.44
N THR A 243 -11.00 16.95 0.53
CA THR A 243 -11.73 16.14 1.52
C THR A 243 -11.45 14.66 1.33
N MET A 244 -11.52 14.16 0.10
CA MET A 244 -11.33 12.75 -0.23
C MET A 244 -9.86 12.33 -0.24
N GLY A 245 -8.92 13.24 -0.02
CA GLY A 245 -7.48 12.96 -0.04
C GLY A 245 -6.98 12.54 -1.42
N VAL A 246 -7.54 13.14 -2.48
CA VAL A 246 -7.02 13.07 -3.86
C VAL A 246 -5.88 14.07 -4.02
N THR A 247 -5.95 15.19 -3.30
CA THR A 247 -4.89 16.19 -3.21
C THR A 247 -4.49 16.42 -1.76
N PHE A 248 -3.25 16.79 -1.54
CA PHE A 248 -2.81 17.33 -0.25
C PHE A 248 -2.53 18.82 -0.39
N ARG A 249 -2.96 19.60 0.61
CA ARG A 249 -2.60 21.03 0.72
C ARG A 249 -1.73 21.27 1.94
N PHE A 250 -0.72 22.13 1.74
CA PHE A 250 0.12 22.68 2.80
C PHE A 250 -0.01 24.21 2.76
N GLY A 251 -0.75 24.78 3.72
CA GLY A 251 -1.21 26.17 3.63
C GLY A 251 -2.14 26.35 2.42
N ASP A 252 -1.90 27.38 1.62
CA ASP A 252 -2.70 27.70 0.43
C ASP A 252 -2.28 26.91 -0.83
N GLY A 253 -1.15 26.17 -0.76
CA GLY A 253 -0.57 25.48 -1.90
C GLY A 253 -1.00 24.03 -2.00
N VAL A 254 -1.38 23.57 -3.20
CA VAL A 254 -1.58 22.16 -3.52
C VAL A 254 -0.21 21.47 -3.65
N PHE A 255 -0.02 20.36 -2.95
CA PHE A 255 1.21 19.58 -3.04
C PHE A 255 1.26 18.82 -4.37
N ALA A 256 2.28 19.13 -5.16
CA ALA A 256 2.43 18.55 -6.49
C ALA A 256 2.64 17.02 -6.45
N PRO A 257 2.13 16.26 -7.43
CA PRO A 257 2.32 14.81 -7.53
C PRO A 257 3.79 14.40 -7.49
N GLU A 258 4.66 15.16 -8.14
CA GLU A 258 6.12 14.96 -8.18
C GLU A 258 6.73 15.01 -6.77
N GLY A 259 6.21 15.89 -5.92
CA GLY A 259 6.59 15.96 -4.51
C GLY A 259 6.27 14.68 -3.76
N SER A 260 5.10 14.07 -4.01
CA SER A 260 4.72 12.78 -3.43
C SER A 260 5.64 11.65 -3.91
N VAL A 261 6.03 11.64 -5.18
CA VAL A 261 7.02 10.69 -5.72
C VAL A 261 8.38 10.86 -5.02
N ILE A 262 8.83 12.10 -4.83
CA ILE A 262 10.08 12.39 -4.12
C ILE A 262 10.03 11.91 -2.66
N VAL A 263 8.90 12.14 -1.96
CA VAL A 263 8.72 11.64 -0.59
C VAL A 263 8.84 10.11 -0.54
N LEU A 264 8.20 9.40 -1.47
CA LEU A 264 8.29 7.94 -1.53
C LEU A 264 9.72 7.46 -1.79
N LEU A 265 10.42 8.03 -2.77
CA LEU A 265 11.80 7.67 -3.10
C LEU A 265 12.76 8.00 -1.95
N ALA A 266 12.66 9.20 -1.38
CA ALA A 266 13.50 9.62 -0.26
C ALA A 266 13.29 8.70 0.96
N THR A 267 12.04 8.36 1.25
CA THR A 267 11.69 7.40 2.32
C THR A 267 12.28 6.02 2.05
N ALA A 268 12.15 5.51 0.82
CA ALA A 268 12.71 4.22 0.45
C ALA A 268 14.23 4.16 0.66
N LEU A 269 14.94 5.19 0.17
CA LEU A 269 16.40 5.28 0.32
C LEU A 269 16.82 5.41 1.78
N LEU A 270 16.14 6.28 2.55
CA LEU A 270 16.43 6.49 3.97
C LEU A 270 16.27 5.21 4.78
N PHE A 271 15.11 4.58 4.69
CA PHE A 271 14.83 3.37 5.50
C PHE A 271 15.66 2.17 5.04
N TYR A 272 15.96 2.06 3.75
CA TYR A 272 16.88 1.04 3.26
C TYR A 272 18.30 1.23 3.81
N ALA A 273 18.83 2.46 3.77
CA ALA A 273 20.13 2.79 4.32
C ALA A 273 20.20 2.53 5.84
N LEU A 274 19.17 2.97 6.59
CA LEU A 274 19.07 2.70 8.02
C LEU A 274 19.02 1.20 8.34
N SER A 275 18.32 0.42 7.52
CA SER A 275 18.24 -1.04 7.67
C SER A 275 19.62 -1.69 7.51
N LEU A 276 20.36 -1.31 6.45
CA LEU A 276 21.72 -1.81 6.22
C LEU A 276 22.66 -1.45 7.38
N PHE A 277 22.56 -0.23 7.89
CA PHE A 277 23.36 0.23 9.02
C PHE A 277 23.10 -0.60 10.29
N ILE A 278 21.82 -0.87 10.63
CA ILE A 278 21.46 -1.67 11.79
C ILE A 278 21.95 -3.12 11.64
N ILE A 279 21.76 -3.69 10.45
CA ILE A 279 22.15 -5.08 10.17
C ILE A 279 23.69 -5.23 10.21
N SER A 280 24.44 -4.23 9.73
CA SER A 280 25.91 -4.23 9.78
C SER A 280 26.45 -4.14 11.22
N ARG A 281 25.85 -3.29 12.08
CA ARG A 281 26.25 -3.14 13.48
C ARG A 281 26.00 -4.40 14.34
N LYS A 282 24.96 -5.16 14.03
CA LYS A 282 24.72 -6.46 14.72
C LYS A 282 25.79 -7.50 14.40
N LYS A 283 26.72 -7.22 13.49
CA LYS A 283 27.87 -8.05 13.14
C LYS A 283 29.05 -7.86 14.12
N ALA A 284 29.12 -6.71 14.80
CA ALA A 284 30.26 -6.32 15.65
C ALA A 284 30.11 -6.74 17.13
N ARG A 285 28.99 -7.39 17.46
CA ARG A 285 28.73 -8.00 18.78
C ARG A 285 28.45 -9.50 18.61
#